data_bd30995b44822f3c5bb4cf1e1c80c9ec
#
_entry.id   bd30995b44822f3c5bb4cf1e1c80c9ec
#
_cell.length_a   1.000
_cell.length_b   1.000
_cell.length_c   1.000
_cell.angle_alpha   90.00
_cell.angle_beta   90.00
_cell.angle_gamma   90.00
#
_symmetry.space_group_name_H-M   'P 1'
#
loop_
_entity.id
_entity.type
_entity.pdbx_description
1 polymer ?
#
loop_
_entity_poly.entity_id
_entity_poly.type
_entity_poly.pdbx_seq_one_letter_code
_entity_poly.pdbx_strand_id
1 'polypeptide(L)'
;MHSNFIDTLRIMSKDTLTHQLTETIDELSCADSLRGLFHQHRDGNPLPSGKALEDIINLSRSILFPGYFGNSSVNISTIKYHIGVRVEKLYEMLAEQILAGLCFANDCETETQAELQHQRAKAGVIAAKAIMEFPRLRKILATDVEAAYNGDPAAMSHGEIISCYPVIKAITNYRIAHVLHLLGVPLIPRMMTELAHSETGIDINPEATIGHHFTIDHGTGVVIGATCIIGNNVKLYQGVTLGAKSFPLDKDGNPIKGIPRHPILEDDVIVYANATILGRITIGKGCVVGANVWVTKDMQPKTKKYRKEKQSLLDIEFNNGTGI
;
A
#
# COMPACT_ATOMS: atom_id res chain seq x y z
N MET A 1 6.21 -32.21 27.66
CA MET A 1 7.15 -31.04 27.68
C MET A 1 6.60 -29.79 28.37
N HIS A 2 5.47 -29.84 29.08
CA HIS A 2 4.87 -28.66 29.78
C HIS A 2 5.18 -28.60 31.28
N SER A 3 5.83 -29.63 31.84
CA SER A 3 6.11 -29.68 33.28
C SER A 3 7.38 -28.92 33.71
N ASN A 4 8.33 -28.66 32.81
CA ASN A 4 9.60 -28.06 33.19
C ASN A 4 9.62 -26.52 33.19
N PHE A 5 8.55 -25.85 32.73
CA PHE A 5 8.52 -24.38 32.67
C PHE A 5 8.05 -23.74 33.99
N ILE A 6 7.26 -24.48 34.79
CA ILE A 6 6.69 -23.96 36.04
C ILE A 6 7.67 -24.13 37.21
N ASP A 7 8.54 -25.10 37.18
CA ASP A 7 9.54 -25.33 38.24
C ASP A 7 10.74 -24.35 38.22
N THR A 8 10.90 -23.58 37.13
CA THR A 8 11.98 -22.59 36.99
C THR A 8 11.62 -21.22 37.57
N LEU A 9 10.37 -21.01 38.01
CA LEU A 9 9.91 -19.81 38.71
C LEU A 9 10.23 -19.87 40.24
N ARG A 10 11.25 -20.62 40.66
CA ARG A 10 11.82 -20.40 41.98
C ARG A 10 12.29 -18.96 42.04
N ILE A 11 11.84 -18.24 43.06
CA ILE A 11 12.19 -16.85 43.40
C ILE A 11 13.72 -16.73 43.27
N MET A 12 14.19 -16.27 42.11
CA MET A 12 15.59 -15.95 41.89
C MET A 12 15.95 -14.79 42.82
N SER A 13 17.14 -14.84 43.38
CA SER A 13 17.61 -13.70 44.16
C SER A 13 17.68 -12.47 43.24
N LYS A 14 17.47 -11.29 43.82
CA LYS A 14 17.55 -10.02 43.04
C LYS A 14 18.90 -9.87 42.36
N ASP A 15 19.96 -10.34 42.97
CA ASP A 15 21.32 -10.30 42.43
C ASP A 15 21.49 -11.24 41.21
N THR A 16 20.91 -12.44 41.25
CA THR A 16 20.94 -13.41 40.15
C THR A 16 20.16 -12.86 38.95
N LEU A 17 19.00 -12.23 39.18
CA LEU A 17 18.20 -11.61 38.12
C LEU A 17 18.95 -10.43 37.49
N THR A 18 19.58 -9.59 38.30
CA THR A 18 20.37 -8.44 37.82
C THR A 18 21.54 -8.91 36.95
N HIS A 19 22.24 -9.97 37.36
CA HIS A 19 23.33 -10.56 36.58
C HIS A 19 22.85 -11.07 35.22
N GLN A 20 21.77 -11.83 35.18
CA GLN A 20 21.20 -12.35 33.92
C GLN A 20 20.72 -11.24 33.00
N LEU A 21 20.11 -10.17 33.54
CA LEU A 21 19.72 -9.02 32.72
C LEU A 21 20.94 -8.29 32.13
N THR A 22 22.04 -8.19 32.90
CA THR A 22 23.29 -7.60 32.40
C THR A 22 23.87 -8.43 31.28
N GLU A 23 23.98 -9.76 31.43
CA GLU A 23 24.42 -10.66 30.37
C GLU A 23 23.55 -10.54 29.12
N THR A 24 22.22 -10.48 29.29
CA THR A 24 21.27 -10.29 28.16
C THR A 24 21.50 -8.95 27.44
N ILE A 25 21.78 -7.87 28.19
CA ILE A 25 22.10 -6.56 27.62
C ILE A 25 23.40 -6.64 26.82
N ASP A 26 24.43 -7.26 27.37
CA ASP A 26 25.73 -7.43 26.70
C ASP A 26 25.58 -8.25 25.38
N GLU A 27 24.82 -9.34 25.40
CA GLU A 27 24.52 -10.13 24.21
C GLU A 27 23.73 -9.34 23.16
N LEU A 28 22.71 -8.59 23.55
CA LEU A 28 21.89 -7.78 22.66
C LEU A 28 22.67 -6.60 22.06
N SER A 29 23.65 -6.07 22.78
CA SER A 29 24.45 -4.92 22.36
C SER A 29 25.73 -5.28 21.60
N CYS A 30 26.08 -6.57 21.49
CA CYS A 30 27.28 -6.96 20.79
C CYS A 30 27.17 -6.75 19.27
N ALA A 31 28.29 -6.41 18.63
CA ALA A 31 28.33 -6.06 17.19
C ALA A 31 27.77 -7.16 16.28
N ASP A 32 27.95 -8.42 16.64
CA ASP A 32 27.45 -9.55 15.83
C ASP A 32 25.92 -9.69 15.91
N SER A 33 25.31 -9.42 17.07
CA SER A 33 23.85 -9.44 17.21
C SER A 33 23.17 -8.27 16.49
N LEU A 34 23.88 -7.15 16.34
CA LEU A 34 23.38 -5.94 15.68
C LEU A 34 23.55 -5.95 14.15
N ARG A 35 24.34 -6.91 13.60
CA ARG A 35 24.68 -6.95 12.17
C ARG A 35 23.44 -7.00 11.28
N GLY A 36 23.24 -5.95 10.46
CA GLY A 36 22.10 -5.82 9.54
C GLY A 36 20.75 -5.49 10.20
N LEU A 37 20.71 -5.33 11.52
CA LEU A 37 19.52 -5.01 12.31
C LEU A 37 19.61 -3.62 12.97
N PHE A 38 20.81 -3.04 13.03
CA PHE A 38 21.04 -1.73 13.61
C PHE A 38 21.12 -0.66 12.52
N HIS A 39 20.39 0.43 12.70
CA HIS A 39 20.47 1.63 11.89
C HIS A 39 21.04 2.75 12.77
N GLN A 40 22.24 3.21 12.44
CA GLN A 40 22.86 4.32 13.14
C GLN A 40 22.15 5.60 12.80
N HIS A 41 21.54 6.23 13.79
CA HIS A 41 20.84 7.49 13.63
C HIS A 41 21.77 8.64 14.06
N ARG A 42 21.79 9.70 13.28
CA ARG A 42 22.53 10.91 13.61
C ARG A 42 21.67 11.85 14.43
N ASP A 43 22.20 12.36 15.54
CA ASP A 43 21.54 13.37 16.38
C ASP A 43 21.07 14.57 15.55
N GLY A 44 19.79 14.91 15.64
CA GLY A 44 19.14 16.00 14.94
C GLY A 44 18.56 15.68 13.56
N ASN A 45 18.77 14.47 13.02
CA ASN A 45 18.06 14.04 11.81
C ASN A 45 16.68 13.47 12.17
N PRO A 46 15.61 13.78 11.41
CA PRO A 46 14.30 13.16 11.64
C PRO A 46 14.31 11.69 11.21
N LEU A 47 13.57 10.84 11.94
CA LEU A 47 13.30 9.46 11.57
C LEU A 47 11.94 9.35 10.90
N PRO A 48 11.79 8.44 9.91
CA PRO A 48 10.48 8.09 9.36
C PRO A 48 9.54 7.60 10.47
N SER A 49 8.37 8.22 10.59
CA SER A 49 7.39 7.93 11.65
C SER A 49 6.08 7.43 11.05
N GLY A 50 5.72 6.18 11.37
CA GLY A 50 4.43 5.60 10.96
C GLY A 50 3.25 6.43 11.47
N LYS A 51 3.33 6.97 12.70
CA LYS A 51 2.28 7.82 13.27
C LYS A 51 2.14 9.15 12.53
N ALA A 52 3.26 9.81 12.22
CA ALA A 52 3.23 11.05 11.44
C ALA A 52 2.67 10.80 10.02
N LEU A 53 2.98 9.66 9.39
CA LEU A 53 2.44 9.29 8.09
C LEU A 53 0.94 9.00 8.14
N GLU A 54 0.44 8.38 9.20
CA GLU A 54 -1.00 8.21 9.43
C GLU A 54 -1.70 9.57 9.51
N ASP A 55 -1.15 10.52 10.26
CA ASP A 55 -1.69 11.87 10.39
C ASP A 55 -1.65 12.63 9.05
N ILE A 56 -0.57 12.49 8.26
CA ILE A 56 -0.45 13.03 6.89
C ILE A 56 -1.54 12.46 5.98
N ILE A 57 -1.77 11.15 6.00
CA ILE A 57 -2.82 10.50 5.20
C ILE A 57 -4.21 10.99 5.61
N ASN A 58 -4.50 11.08 6.90
CA ASN A 58 -5.79 11.57 7.40
C ASN A 58 -6.03 13.02 7.02
N LEU A 59 -5.00 13.86 7.11
CA LEU A 59 -5.06 15.25 6.67
C LEU A 59 -5.27 15.36 5.15
N SER A 60 -4.57 14.53 4.37
CA SER A 60 -4.72 14.45 2.91
C SER A 60 -6.13 14.02 2.50
N ARG A 61 -6.71 13.01 3.15
CA ARG A 61 -8.11 12.58 2.94
C ARG A 61 -9.09 13.72 3.21
N SER A 62 -8.86 14.51 4.28
CA SER A 62 -9.72 15.66 4.60
C SER A 62 -9.64 16.81 3.60
N ILE A 63 -8.53 16.89 2.85
CA ILE A 63 -8.36 17.83 1.74
C ILE A 63 -9.02 17.29 0.46
N LEU A 64 -8.77 16.00 0.15
CA LEU A 64 -9.25 15.37 -1.08
C LEU A 64 -10.77 15.14 -1.08
N PHE A 65 -11.35 14.80 0.07
CA PHE A 65 -12.77 14.55 0.29
C PHE A 65 -13.32 15.46 1.42
N PRO A 66 -13.43 16.77 1.18
CA PRO A 66 -13.86 17.71 2.20
C PRO A 66 -15.28 17.42 2.67
N GLY A 67 -15.47 17.41 4.00
CA GLY A 67 -16.74 17.09 4.65
C GLY A 67 -16.96 15.61 4.97
N TYR A 68 -16.19 14.69 4.38
CA TYR A 68 -16.25 13.25 4.72
C TYR A 68 -15.25 12.85 5.80
N PHE A 69 -14.13 13.54 5.89
CA PHE A 69 -13.07 13.25 6.85
C PHE A 69 -12.75 14.51 7.69
N GLY A 70 -12.46 14.29 8.99
CA GLY A 70 -12.15 15.35 9.95
C GLY A 70 -13.37 15.79 10.78
N ASN A 71 -13.11 16.58 11.81
CA ASN A 71 -14.09 16.95 12.85
C ASN A 71 -14.74 18.32 12.66
N SER A 72 -14.62 18.97 11.49
CA SER A 72 -15.12 20.32 11.27
C SER A 72 -16.30 20.35 10.31
N SER A 73 -17.32 21.12 10.64
CA SER A 73 -18.36 21.49 9.70
C SER A 73 -17.76 22.34 8.59
N VAL A 74 -17.82 21.84 7.36
CA VAL A 74 -17.32 22.53 6.17
C VAL A 74 -18.51 22.95 5.33
N ASN A 75 -18.57 24.24 4.96
CA ASN A 75 -19.56 24.73 4.01
C ASN A 75 -18.87 25.43 2.82
N ILE A 76 -19.60 25.65 1.76
CA ILE A 76 -19.05 26.15 0.49
C ILE A 76 -18.40 27.54 0.63
N SER A 77 -18.85 28.37 1.55
CA SER A 77 -18.32 29.73 1.75
C SER A 77 -16.99 29.72 2.53
N THR A 78 -16.74 28.69 3.37
CA THR A 78 -15.53 28.57 4.22
C THR A 78 -14.52 27.55 3.70
N ILE A 79 -14.88 26.72 2.73
CA ILE A 79 -14.06 25.61 2.25
C ILE A 79 -12.65 26.02 1.82
N LYS A 80 -12.52 27.20 1.19
CA LYS A 80 -11.21 27.74 0.76
C LYS A 80 -10.26 27.91 1.95
N TYR A 81 -10.75 28.46 3.05
CA TYR A 81 -9.94 28.67 4.26
C TYR A 81 -9.59 27.35 4.93
N HIS A 82 -10.55 26.42 5.02
CA HIS A 82 -10.32 25.09 5.55
C HIS A 82 -9.25 24.31 4.76
N ILE A 83 -9.30 24.37 3.44
CA ILE A 83 -8.28 23.75 2.59
C ILE A 83 -6.94 24.46 2.77
N GLY A 84 -6.90 25.80 2.82
CA GLY A 84 -5.67 26.56 2.97
C GLY A 84 -4.88 26.18 4.21
N VAL A 85 -5.51 26.20 5.38
CA VAL A 85 -4.88 25.82 6.67
C VAL A 85 -4.38 24.37 6.66
N ARG A 86 -5.17 23.45 6.06
CA ARG A 86 -4.77 22.04 5.98
C ARG A 86 -3.62 21.82 5.01
N VAL A 87 -3.57 22.52 3.91
CA VAL A 87 -2.47 22.44 2.93
C VAL A 87 -1.18 22.96 3.54
N GLU A 88 -1.21 24.07 4.30
CA GLU A 88 -0.05 24.58 5.01
C GLU A 88 0.51 23.55 6.01
N LYS A 89 -0.35 23.01 6.87
CA LYS A 89 0.02 21.97 7.83
C LYS A 89 0.54 20.70 7.13
N LEU A 90 -0.11 20.28 6.05
CA LEU A 90 0.32 19.12 5.27
C LEU A 90 1.70 19.31 4.68
N TYR A 91 2.00 20.51 4.17
CA TYR A 91 3.31 20.84 3.63
C TYR A 91 4.42 20.67 4.67
N GLU A 92 4.24 21.21 5.88
CA GLU A 92 5.20 21.11 6.95
C GLU A 92 5.47 19.65 7.34
N MET A 93 4.39 18.90 7.62
CA MET A 93 4.49 17.50 8.04
C MET A 93 5.09 16.61 6.95
N LEU A 94 4.69 16.83 5.70
CA LEU A 94 5.16 16.04 4.57
C LEU A 94 6.63 16.34 4.27
N ALA A 95 7.06 17.60 4.32
CA ALA A 95 8.44 17.99 4.13
C ALA A 95 9.36 17.35 5.19
N GLU A 96 8.92 17.28 6.44
CA GLU A 96 9.67 16.62 7.52
C GLU A 96 9.82 15.11 7.29
N GLN A 97 8.73 14.42 6.91
CA GLN A 97 8.80 12.98 6.65
C GLN A 97 9.56 12.64 5.35
N ILE A 98 9.49 13.50 4.34
CA ILE A 98 10.34 13.35 3.14
C ILE A 98 11.81 13.52 3.50
N LEU A 99 12.16 14.52 4.32
CA LEU A 99 13.52 14.69 4.83
C LEU A 99 13.98 13.44 5.59
N ALA A 100 13.13 12.91 6.48
CA ALA A 100 13.40 11.69 7.21
C ALA A 100 13.70 10.50 6.28
N GLY A 101 12.91 10.33 5.21
CA GLY A 101 13.15 9.29 4.20
C GLY A 101 14.46 9.50 3.43
N LEU A 102 14.78 10.73 3.05
CA LEU A 102 16.04 11.06 2.37
C LEU A 102 17.25 10.80 3.26
N CYS A 103 17.19 11.19 4.54
CA CYS A 103 18.25 10.93 5.51
C CYS A 103 18.40 9.41 5.79
N PHE A 104 17.28 8.67 5.87
CA PHE A 104 17.30 7.23 6.11
C PHE A 104 17.95 6.44 4.96
N ALA A 105 17.78 6.88 3.71
CA ALA A 105 18.34 6.20 2.54
C ALA A 105 19.82 6.51 2.27
N ASN A 106 20.31 7.63 2.79
CA ASN A 106 21.72 7.98 2.70
C ASN A 106 22.38 7.54 4.00
N ASP A 107 23.46 6.75 3.92
CA ASP A 107 24.28 6.47 5.10
C ASP A 107 24.86 7.79 5.64
N CYS A 108 24.18 8.34 6.63
CA CYS A 108 24.40 9.71 7.13
C CYS A 108 25.71 9.88 7.95
N GLU A 109 26.64 8.93 7.91
CA GLU A 109 27.88 9.02 8.69
C GLU A 109 28.76 10.24 8.32
N THR A 110 28.57 10.81 7.14
CA THR A 110 29.44 11.86 6.58
C THR A 110 28.76 13.19 6.27
N GLU A 111 27.44 13.33 6.47
CA GLU A 111 26.71 14.54 6.11
C GLU A 111 27.13 15.75 6.98
N THR A 112 27.52 16.82 6.30
CA THR A 112 27.79 18.12 6.91
C THR A 112 26.46 18.86 7.19
N GLN A 113 26.51 19.90 8.04
CA GLN A 113 25.34 20.79 8.25
C GLN A 113 24.83 21.41 6.93
N ALA A 114 25.72 21.70 5.99
CA ALA A 114 25.36 22.26 4.69
C ALA A 114 24.58 21.24 3.84
N GLU A 115 24.95 19.97 3.87
CA GLU A 115 24.25 18.88 3.19
C GLU A 115 22.85 18.65 3.78
N LEU A 116 22.72 18.67 5.10
CA LEU A 116 21.41 18.57 5.75
C LEU A 116 20.48 19.73 5.36
N GLN A 117 21.02 20.96 5.28
CA GLN A 117 20.24 22.12 4.79
C GLN A 117 19.82 21.94 3.33
N HIS A 118 20.68 21.38 2.50
CA HIS A 118 20.35 21.06 1.11
C HIS A 118 19.24 20.00 1.03
N GLN A 119 19.34 18.92 1.81
CA GLN A 119 18.31 17.87 1.87
C GLN A 119 16.97 18.44 2.37
N ARG A 120 16.99 19.33 3.37
CA ARG A 120 15.79 20.01 3.87
C ARG A 120 15.14 20.87 2.79
N ALA A 121 15.91 21.65 2.04
CA ALA A 121 15.40 22.44 0.93
C ALA A 121 14.80 21.55 -0.16
N LYS A 122 15.48 20.45 -0.52
CA LYS A 122 15.00 19.44 -1.47
C LYS A 122 13.68 18.80 -1.01
N ALA A 123 13.58 18.41 0.27
CA ALA A 123 12.37 17.85 0.85
C ALA A 123 11.17 18.82 0.76
N GLY A 124 11.39 20.11 1.05
CA GLY A 124 10.38 21.16 0.88
C GLY A 124 9.88 21.30 -0.55
N VAL A 125 10.80 21.27 -1.53
CA VAL A 125 10.42 21.31 -2.96
C VAL A 125 9.61 20.08 -3.37
N ILE A 126 10.00 18.89 -2.91
CA ILE A 126 9.26 17.64 -3.19
C ILE A 126 7.87 17.69 -2.55
N ALA A 127 7.75 18.13 -1.30
CA ALA A 127 6.47 18.27 -0.61
C ALA A 127 5.52 19.21 -1.36
N ALA A 128 6.04 20.38 -1.79
CA ALA A 128 5.26 21.31 -2.59
C ALA A 128 4.77 20.68 -3.90
N LYS A 129 5.66 20.02 -4.66
CA LYS A 129 5.31 19.32 -5.91
C LYS A 129 4.25 18.24 -5.68
N ALA A 130 4.37 17.45 -4.61
CA ALA A 130 3.39 16.42 -4.27
C ALA A 130 2.01 17.03 -3.98
N ILE A 131 1.94 18.13 -3.24
CA ILE A 131 0.68 18.82 -2.93
C ILE A 131 0.09 19.46 -4.19
N MET A 132 0.89 19.98 -5.10
CA MET A 132 0.42 20.53 -6.38
C MET A 132 -0.29 19.48 -7.26
N GLU A 133 -0.04 18.18 -7.05
CA GLU A 133 -0.76 17.10 -7.71
C GLU A 133 -2.16 16.82 -7.11
N PHE A 134 -2.50 17.33 -5.94
CA PHE A 134 -3.77 17.04 -5.27
C PHE A 134 -5.02 17.39 -6.10
N PRO A 135 -5.08 18.50 -6.88
CA PRO A 135 -6.21 18.74 -7.75
C PRO A 135 -6.40 17.64 -8.81
N ARG A 136 -5.30 17.09 -9.37
CA ARG A 136 -5.34 15.95 -10.30
C ARG A 136 -5.76 14.68 -9.58
N LEU A 137 -5.17 14.41 -8.41
CA LEU A 137 -5.52 13.23 -7.60
C LEU A 137 -7.01 13.22 -7.22
N ARG A 138 -7.58 14.37 -6.83
CA ARG A 138 -9.02 14.47 -6.52
C ARG A 138 -9.89 14.09 -7.72
N LYS A 139 -9.51 14.53 -8.94
CA LYS A 139 -10.25 14.18 -10.16
C LYS A 139 -10.19 12.67 -10.43
N ILE A 140 -9.02 12.05 -10.29
CA ILE A 140 -8.87 10.61 -10.47
C ILE A 140 -9.66 9.83 -9.41
N LEU A 141 -9.55 10.21 -8.15
CA LEU A 141 -10.28 9.58 -7.04
C LEU A 141 -11.80 9.71 -7.21
N ALA A 142 -12.29 10.80 -7.81
CA ALA A 142 -13.71 10.92 -8.14
C ALA A 142 -14.15 9.85 -9.15
N THR A 143 -13.30 9.51 -10.13
CA THR A 143 -13.58 8.42 -11.08
C THR A 143 -13.51 7.04 -10.41
N ASP A 144 -12.64 6.85 -9.43
CA ASP A 144 -12.56 5.60 -8.66
C ASP A 144 -13.80 5.40 -7.76
N VAL A 145 -14.31 6.49 -7.16
CA VAL A 145 -15.58 6.48 -6.41
C VAL A 145 -16.76 6.14 -7.34
N GLU A 146 -16.78 6.72 -8.53
CA GLU A 146 -17.81 6.44 -9.53
C GLU A 146 -17.77 4.97 -9.99
N ALA A 147 -16.56 4.42 -10.22
CA ALA A 147 -16.37 3.03 -10.58
C ALA A 147 -16.86 2.07 -9.49
N ALA A 148 -16.61 2.39 -8.22
CA ALA A 148 -17.10 1.61 -7.09
C ALA A 148 -18.63 1.67 -7.00
N TYR A 149 -19.23 2.85 -7.14
CA TYR A 149 -20.68 3.06 -7.11
C TYR A 149 -21.39 2.31 -8.25
N ASN A 150 -20.89 2.44 -9.48
CA ASN A 150 -21.47 1.77 -10.66
C ASN A 150 -21.20 0.26 -10.67
N GLY A 151 -20.17 -0.20 -9.97
CA GLY A 151 -19.74 -1.58 -9.94
C GLY A 151 -20.42 -2.44 -8.87
N ASP A 152 -21.08 -1.84 -7.88
CA ASP A 152 -21.73 -2.55 -6.77
C ASP A 152 -23.23 -2.18 -6.69
N PRO A 153 -24.14 -3.11 -6.99
CA PRO A 153 -25.58 -2.88 -6.91
C PRO A 153 -26.09 -2.59 -5.48
N ALA A 154 -25.29 -2.90 -4.44
CA ALA A 154 -25.62 -2.61 -3.05
C ALA A 154 -25.29 -1.18 -2.63
N ALA A 155 -24.46 -0.45 -3.40
CA ALA A 155 -24.06 0.90 -3.09
C ALA A 155 -25.21 1.90 -3.30
N MET A 156 -25.61 2.59 -2.25
CA MET A 156 -26.75 3.53 -2.28
C MET A 156 -26.33 4.96 -2.63
N SER A 157 -25.07 5.34 -2.41
CA SER A 157 -24.60 6.70 -2.69
C SER A 157 -23.06 6.78 -2.79
N HIS A 158 -22.56 7.82 -3.46
CA HIS A 158 -21.12 8.15 -3.44
C HIS A 158 -20.61 8.44 -2.03
N GLY A 159 -21.46 9.00 -1.15
CA GLY A 159 -21.11 9.28 0.24
C GLY A 159 -20.84 7.99 1.03
N GLU A 160 -21.62 6.94 0.82
CA GLU A 160 -21.40 5.62 1.39
C GLU A 160 -20.08 5.01 0.89
N ILE A 161 -19.81 5.08 -0.40
CA ILE A 161 -18.55 4.60 -0.99
C ILE A 161 -17.35 5.29 -0.32
N ILE A 162 -17.36 6.63 -0.23
CA ILE A 162 -16.25 7.39 0.35
C ILE A 162 -16.06 7.08 1.83
N SER A 163 -17.15 6.89 2.57
CA SER A 163 -17.10 6.73 4.03
C SER A 163 -16.83 5.30 4.49
N CYS A 164 -17.29 4.30 3.73
CA CYS A 164 -17.36 2.90 4.19
C CYS A 164 -16.48 1.93 3.40
N TYR A 165 -16.24 2.17 2.10
CA TYR A 165 -15.58 1.18 1.27
C TYR A 165 -14.06 1.17 1.48
N PRO A 166 -13.46 0.00 1.82
CA PRO A 166 -12.02 -0.10 2.09
C PRO A 166 -11.15 0.28 0.89
N VAL A 167 -11.64 0.06 -0.34
CA VAL A 167 -10.92 0.44 -1.55
C VAL A 167 -10.59 1.94 -1.58
N ILE A 168 -11.47 2.81 -1.10
CA ILE A 168 -11.23 4.27 -1.13
C ILE A 168 -10.06 4.65 -0.24
N LYS A 169 -9.91 3.99 0.91
CA LYS A 169 -8.75 4.17 1.78
C LYS A 169 -7.47 3.66 1.11
N ALA A 170 -7.50 2.46 0.56
CA ALA A 170 -6.35 1.83 -0.08
C ALA A 170 -5.89 2.61 -1.32
N ILE A 171 -6.82 2.96 -2.23
CA ILE A 171 -6.46 3.68 -3.47
C ILE A 171 -6.02 5.12 -3.20
N THR A 172 -6.58 5.78 -2.17
CA THR A 172 -6.14 7.13 -1.79
C THR A 172 -4.70 7.13 -1.29
N ASN A 173 -4.35 6.20 -0.36
CA ASN A 173 -2.98 6.05 0.11
C ASN A 173 -2.03 5.72 -1.04
N TYR A 174 -2.41 4.76 -1.90
CA TYR A 174 -1.61 4.39 -3.06
C TYR A 174 -1.38 5.59 -3.98
N ARG A 175 -2.40 6.36 -4.38
CA ARG A 175 -2.23 7.46 -5.31
C ARG A 175 -1.33 8.57 -4.79
N ILE A 176 -1.39 8.87 -3.48
CA ILE A 176 -0.48 9.80 -2.81
C ILE A 176 0.94 9.22 -2.77
N ALA A 177 1.08 7.97 -2.36
CA ALA A 177 2.36 7.28 -2.28
C ALA A 177 3.02 7.14 -3.66
N HIS A 178 2.24 6.86 -4.71
CA HIS A 178 2.74 6.78 -6.09
C HIS A 178 3.32 8.13 -6.58
N VAL A 179 2.68 9.25 -6.26
CA VAL A 179 3.24 10.59 -6.56
C VAL A 179 4.58 10.78 -5.87
N LEU A 180 4.69 10.42 -4.58
CA LEU A 180 5.96 10.52 -3.84
C LEU A 180 7.02 9.58 -4.40
N HIS A 181 6.64 8.36 -4.81
CA HIS A 181 7.52 7.42 -5.49
C HIS A 181 8.08 8.01 -6.80
N LEU A 182 7.22 8.58 -7.65
CA LEU A 182 7.64 9.24 -8.89
C LEU A 182 8.53 10.47 -8.66
N LEU A 183 8.41 11.13 -7.51
CA LEU A 183 9.29 12.22 -7.08
C LEU A 183 10.59 11.72 -6.45
N GLY A 184 10.83 10.40 -6.41
CA GLY A 184 12.05 9.79 -5.91
C GLY A 184 12.20 9.80 -4.40
N VAL A 185 11.10 9.83 -3.65
CA VAL A 185 11.13 9.73 -2.18
C VAL A 185 11.35 8.27 -1.78
N PRO A 186 12.42 7.96 -1.04
CA PRO A 186 12.66 6.60 -0.57
C PRO A 186 11.79 6.26 0.63
N LEU A 187 11.51 4.98 0.85
CA LEU A 187 10.85 4.36 2.00
C LEU A 187 9.41 4.87 2.27
N ILE A 188 9.21 6.19 2.37
CA ILE A 188 7.93 6.81 2.75
C ILE A 188 6.74 6.33 1.90
N PRO A 189 6.83 6.22 0.55
CA PRO A 189 5.73 5.70 -0.26
C PRO A 189 5.30 4.30 0.16
N ARG A 190 6.27 3.40 0.44
CA ARG A 190 5.95 2.04 0.89
C ARG A 190 5.32 2.03 2.27
N MET A 191 5.82 2.81 3.22
CA MET A 191 5.21 2.95 4.54
C MET A 191 3.74 3.42 4.45
N MET A 192 3.44 4.38 3.56
CA MET A 192 2.07 4.87 3.36
C MET A 192 1.12 3.79 2.81
N THR A 193 1.58 2.94 1.89
CA THR A 193 0.75 1.84 1.38
C THR A 193 0.60 0.72 2.39
N GLU A 194 1.60 0.44 3.23
CA GLU A 194 1.49 -0.53 4.33
C GLU A 194 0.49 -0.11 5.40
N LEU A 195 0.32 1.19 5.67
CA LEU A 195 -0.75 1.66 6.55
C LEU A 195 -2.14 1.26 6.01
N ALA A 196 -2.36 1.42 4.69
CA ALA A 196 -3.61 1.00 4.07
C ALA A 196 -3.76 -0.53 4.05
N HIS A 197 -2.68 -1.26 3.76
CA HIS A 197 -2.66 -2.72 3.81
C HIS A 197 -3.07 -3.24 5.19
N SER A 198 -2.49 -2.70 6.25
CA SER A 198 -2.83 -3.06 7.63
C SER A 198 -4.29 -2.76 8.01
N GLU A 199 -4.87 -1.67 7.47
CA GLU A 199 -6.23 -1.24 7.77
C GLU A 199 -7.28 -2.02 6.96
N THR A 200 -6.95 -2.39 5.70
CA THR A 200 -7.95 -2.86 4.72
C THR A 200 -7.71 -4.28 4.22
N GLY A 201 -6.54 -4.84 4.44
CA GLY A 201 -6.10 -6.10 3.83
C GLY A 201 -5.81 -5.99 2.33
N ILE A 202 -5.71 -4.76 1.75
CA ILE A 202 -5.41 -4.50 0.35
C ILE A 202 -3.97 -4.02 0.22
N ASP A 203 -3.09 -4.85 -0.35
CA ASP A 203 -1.68 -4.52 -0.60
C ASP A 203 -1.50 -3.99 -2.03
N ILE A 204 -1.25 -2.70 -2.17
CA ILE A 204 -0.91 -2.06 -3.44
C ILE A 204 0.50 -1.49 -3.33
N ASN A 205 1.45 -2.02 -4.11
CA ASN A 205 2.80 -1.47 -4.13
C ASN A 205 2.80 -0.06 -4.76
N PRO A 206 3.47 0.95 -4.18
CA PRO A 206 3.45 2.32 -4.69
C PRO A 206 4.09 2.49 -6.08
N GLU A 207 4.93 1.55 -6.52
CA GLU A 207 5.53 1.56 -7.86
C GLU A 207 4.54 1.15 -8.96
N ALA A 208 3.48 0.41 -8.64
CA ALA A 208 2.48 -0.01 -9.62
C ALA A 208 1.86 1.19 -10.34
N THR A 209 1.51 1.04 -11.60
CA THR A 209 0.79 2.07 -12.38
C THR A 209 -0.66 1.68 -12.52
N ILE A 210 -1.59 2.54 -12.06
CA ILE A 210 -3.04 2.28 -12.09
C ILE A 210 -3.76 3.45 -12.77
N GLY A 211 -4.55 3.16 -13.79
CA GLY A 211 -5.35 4.13 -14.54
C GLY A 211 -6.53 4.71 -13.77
N HIS A 212 -7.51 5.22 -14.50
CA HIS A 212 -8.74 5.86 -13.99
C HIS A 212 -9.86 4.83 -13.82
N HIS A 213 -10.93 5.17 -13.06
CA HIS A 213 -12.09 4.30 -12.84
C HIS A 213 -11.69 2.91 -12.32
N PHE A 214 -10.70 2.87 -11.45
CA PHE A 214 -10.24 1.62 -10.84
C PHE A 214 -11.02 1.34 -9.56
N THR A 215 -11.47 0.09 -9.38
CA THR A 215 -12.11 -0.31 -8.13
C THR A 215 -11.75 -1.73 -7.70
N ILE A 216 -11.83 -1.97 -6.40
CA ILE A 216 -11.68 -3.27 -5.76
C ILE A 216 -12.93 -3.50 -4.91
N ASP A 217 -13.65 -4.57 -5.19
CA ASP A 217 -14.83 -4.95 -4.42
C ASP A 217 -14.42 -5.85 -3.25
N HIS A 218 -14.94 -5.56 -2.04
CA HIS A 218 -14.52 -6.10 -0.75
C HIS A 218 -13.03 -5.88 -0.45
N GLY A 219 -12.15 -6.51 -1.15
CA GLY A 219 -10.73 -6.21 -1.27
C GLY A 219 -9.79 -7.00 -0.37
N THR A 220 -10.25 -7.62 0.70
CA THR A 220 -9.38 -8.39 1.61
C THR A 220 -8.54 -9.41 0.85
N GLY A 221 -7.22 -9.36 1.04
CA GLY A 221 -6.26 -10.28 0.42
C GLY A 221 -5.89 -9.95 -1.03
N VAL A 222 -6.27 -8.78 -1.54
CA VAL A 222 -5.78 -8.31 -2.85
C VAL A 222 -4.31 -7.92 -2.74
N VAL A 223 -3.50 -8.37 -3.71
CA VAL A 223 -2.07 -8.02 -3.82
C VAL A 223 -1.78 -7.51 -5.23
N ILE A 224 -1.27 -6.29 -5.33
CA ILE A 224 -0.83 -5.66 -6.59
C ILE A 224 0.66 -5.38 -6.50
N GLY A 225 1.46 -6.17 -7.25
CA GLY A 225 2.92 -6.10 -7.21
C GLY A 225 3.50 -4.86 -7.90
N ALA A 226 4.74 -4.52 -7.55
CA ALA A 226 5.45 -3.28 -7.90
C ALA A 226 5.42 -2.91 -9.38
N THR A 227 5.64 -3.84 -10.28
CA THR A 227 5.71 -3.54 -11.72
C THR A 227 4.41 -3.84 -12.47
N CYS A 228 3.27 -3.94 -11.77
CA CYS A 228 1.96 -4.02 -12.41
C CYS A 228 1.66 -2.76 -13.22
N ILE A 229 1.05 -2.94 -14.37
CA ILE A 229 0.44 -1.87 -15.17
C ILE A 229 -1.03 -2.20 -15.32
N ILE A 230 -1.90 -1.35 -14.82
CA ILE A 230 -3.35 -1.53 -14.81
C ILE A 230 -3.97 -0.37 -15.57
N GLY A 231 -4.72 -0.68 -16.61
CA GLY A 231 -5.42 0.29 -17.46
C GLY A 231 -6.62 0.95 -16.77
N ASN A 232 -7.49 1.53 -17.58
CA ASN A 232 -8.69 2.22 -17.10
C ASN A 232 -9.86 1.24 -16.95
N ASN A 233 -10.80 1.57 -16.04
CA ASN A 233 -12.04 0.83 -15.85
C ASN A 233 -11.78 -0.66 -15.50
N VAL A 234 -10.77 -0.92 -14.68
CA VAL A 234 -10.44 -2.27 -14.22
C VAL A 234 -11.10 -2.52 -12.87
N LYS A 235 -11.78 -3.66 -12.75
CA LYS A 235 -12.40 -4.12 -11.50
C LYS A 235 -11.74 -5.40 -11.01
N LEU A 236 -11.31 -5.36 -9.74
CA LEU A 236 -10.81 -6.54 -9.02
C LEU A 236 -11.77 -6.91 -7.89
N TYR A 237 -11.78 -8.17 -7.52
CA TYR A 237 -12.49 -8.66 -6.34
C TYR A 237 -11.50 -9.15 -5.27
N GLN A 238 -12.00 -9.44 -4.07
CA GLN A 238 -11.19 -9.90 -2.94
C GLN A 238 -10.29 -11.09 -3.31
N GLY A 239 -9.13 -11.18 -2.66
CA GLY A 239 -8.18 -12.28 -2.82
C GLY A 239 -7.45 -12.33 -4.17
N VAL A 240 -7.65 -11.36 -5.07
CA VAL A 240 -6.93 -11.30 -6.35
C VAL A 240 -5.46 -11.04 -6.12
N THR A 241 -4.60 -11.84 -6.74
CA THR A 241 -3.15 -11.67 -6.73
C THR A 241 -2.62 -11.34 -8.11
N LEU A 242 -2.00 -10.16 -8.26
CA LEU A 242 -1.22 -9.74 -9.42
C LEU A 242 0.26 -9.83 -9.06
N GLY A 243 0.85 -11.02 -9.22
CA GLY A 243 2.14 -11.39 -8.69
C GLY A 243 3.21 -11.70 -9.72
N ALA A 244 4.44 -11.93 -9.24
CA ALA A 244 5.51 -12.48 -10.05
C ALA A 244 5.39 -14.02 -10.12
N LYS A 245 5.67 -14.61 -11.29
CA LYS A 245 5.72 -16.08 -11.44
C LYS A 245 7.07 -16.62 -10.97
N SER A 246 8.13 -15.92 -11.33
CA SER A 246 9.52 -16.23 -11.01
C SER A 246 10.35 -14.95 -11.15
N PHE A 247 11.55 -14.98 -10.62
CA PHE A 247 12.51 -13.89 -10.81
C PHE A 247 13.89 -14.51 -11.05
N PRO A 248 14.73 -13.91 -11.91
CA PRO A 248 16.10 -14.36 -12.11
C PRO A 248 16.92 -14.11 -10.85
N LEU A 249 17.89 -14.99 -10.64
CA LEU A 249 18.84 -14.89 -9.53
C LEU A 249 20.19 -14.37 -10.05
N ASP A 250 20.90 -13.64 -9.21
CA ASP A 250 22.30 -13.26 -9.44
C ASP A 250 23.24 -14.42 -9.18
N LYS A 251 24.57 -14.17 -9.26
CA LYS A 251 25.61 -15.19 -9.06
C LYS A 251 25.64 -15.78 -7.64
N ASP A 252 25.11 -15.02 -6.67
CA ASP A 252 25.09 -15.36 -5.26
C ASP A 252 23.76 -16.00 -4.83
N GLY A 253 22.83 -16.21 -5.80
CA GLY A 253 21.52 -16.81 -5.56
C GLY A 253 20.45 -15.81 -5.06
N ASN A 254 20.73 -14.51 -5.08
CA ASN A 254 19.77 -13.50 -4.66
C ASN A 254 18.87 -13.05 -5.81
N PRO A 255 17.60 -12.68 -5.55
CA PRO A 255 16.72 -12.14 -6.57
C PRO A 255 17.27 -10.83 -7.17
N ILE A 256 17.36 -10.76 -8.51
CA ILE A 256 17.68 -9.52 -9.20
C ILE A 256 16.50 -8.56 -9.05
N LYS A 257 16.75 -7.39 -8.44
CA LYS A 257 15.73 -6.38 -8.14
C LYS A 257 15.48 -5.44 -9.32
N GLY A 258 14.33 -4.71 -9.31
CA GLY A 258 14.04 -3.66 -10.29
C GLY A 258 13.59 -4.16 -11.68
N ILE A 259 13.43 -5.46 -11.89
CA ILE A 259 13.03 -6.03 -13.17
C ILE A 259 11.49 -6.11 -13.26
N PRO A 260 10.87 -5.73 -14.42
CA PRO A 260 9.45 -5.95 -14.65
C PRO A 260 9.09 -7.43 -14.58
N ARG A 261 8.22 -7.81 -13.62
CA ARG A 261 7.86 -9.21 -13.35
C ARG A 261 6.39 -9.43 -13.02
N HIS A 262 5.59 -8.36 -12.95
CA HIS A 262 4.17 -8.42 -12.62
C HIS A 262 3.29 -8.18 -13.85
N PRO A 263 2.00 -8.59 -13.81
CA PRO A 263 1.10 -8.53 -14.96
C PRO A 263 0.81 -7.12 -15.47
N ILE A 264 0.38 -7.08 -16.75
CA ILE A 264 -0.25 -5.93 -17.40
C ILE A 264 -1.73 -6.28 -17.57
N LEU A 265 -2.62 -5.46 -17.04
CA LEU A 265 -4.06 -5.51 -17.31
C LEU A 265 -4.42 -4.32 -18.19
N GLU A 266 -4.95 -4.56 -19.38
CA GLU A 266 -5.46 -3.50 -20.25
C GLU A 266 -6.81 -2.96 -19.74
N ASP A 267 -7.40 -1.99 -20.46
CA ASP A 267 -8.68 -1.39 -20.08
C ASP A 267 -9.82 -2.41 -20.00
N ASP A 268 -10.83 -2.11 -19.19
CA ASP A 268 -12.08 -2.85 -19.09
C ASP A 268 -11.94 -4.30 -18.60
N VAL A 269 -10.82 -4.65 -17.94
CA VAL A 269 -10.57 -5.99 -17.41
C VAL A 269 -11.31 -6.19 -16.09
N ILE A 270 -11.95 -7.35 -15.94
CA ILE A 270 -12.58 -7.78 -14.69
C ILE A 270 -11.90 -9.05 -14.18
N VAL A 271 -11.45 -9.02 -12.91
CA VAL A 271 -10.80 -10.17 -12.26
C VAL A 271 -11.58 -10.54 -11.02
N TYR A 272 -12.24 -11.69 -11.06
CA TYR A 272 -13.09 -12.19 -9.98
C TYR A 272 -12.27 -12.81 -8.83
N ALA A 273 -12.97 -13.04 -7.72
CA ALA A 273 -12.43 -13.41 -6.43
C ALA A 273 -11.39 -14.55 -6.47
N ASN A 274 -10.31 -14.37 -5.70
CA ASN A 274 -9.23 -15.33 -5.52
C ASN A 274 -8.53 -15.77 -6.84
N ALA A 275 -8.70 -15.03 -7.93
CA ALA A 275 -7.94 -15.30 -9.14
C ALA A 275 -6.48 -14.88 -8.95
N THR A 276 -5.56 -15.69 -9.47
CA THR A 276 -4.11 -15.47 -9.35
C THR A 276 -3.51 -15.30 -10.74
N ILE A 277 -2.95 -14.12 -11.05
CA ILE A 277 -2.33 -13.77 -12.32
C ILE A 277 -0.84 -13.56 -12.08
N LEU A 278 0.02 -14.39 -12.66
CA LEU A 278 1.44 -14.40 -12.37
C LEU A 278 2.32 -14.21 -13.60
N GLY A 279 3.34 -13.39 -13.42
CA GLY A 279 4.40 -13.15 -14.38
C GLY A 279 4.16 -11.90 -15.22
N ARG A 280 5.13 -11.53 -16.06
CA ARG A 280 5.02 -10.39 -16.97
C ARG A 280 4.19 -10.78 -18.19
N ILE A 281 2.90 -10.96 -17.98
CA ILE A 281 1.91 -11.34 -19.00
C ILE A 281 0.90 -10.22 -19.18
N THR A 282 0.25 -10.19 -20.34
CA THR A 282 -0.78 -9.21 -20.68
C THR A 282 -2.17 -9.85 -20.65
N ILE A 283 -3.07 -9.27 -19.89
CA ILE A 283 -4.50 -9.55 -19.91
C ILE A 283 -5.15 -8.49 -20.79
N GLY A 284 -5.55 -8.90 -21.99
CA GLY A 284 -6.02 -7.99 -23.03
C GLY A 284 -7.33 -7.27 -22.67
N LYS A 285 -7.59 -6.17 -23.34
CA LYS A 285 -8.74 -5.29 -23.12
C LYS A 285 -10.07 -6.04 -23.09
N GLY A 286 -10.89 -5.75 -22.08
CA GLY A 286 -12.22 -6.35 -21.91
C GLY A 286 -12.20 -7.83 -21.56
N CYS A 287 -11.07 -8.37 -21.10
CA CYS A 287 -10.99 -9.74 -20.61
C CYS A 287 -11.71 -9.92 -19.27
N VAL A 288 -12.23 -11.13 -19.07
CA VAL A 288 -12.82 -11.56 -17.80
C VAL A 288 -12.07 -12.78 -17.27
N VAL A 289 -11.50 -12.66 -16.09
CA VAL A 289 -10.86 -13.76 -15.36
C VAL A 289 -11.81 -14.20 -14.25
N GLY A 290 -12.33 -15.42 -14.35
CA GLY A 290 -13.28 -15.99 -13.37
C GLY A 290 -12.65 -16.25 -12.01
N ALA A 291 -13.49 -16.53 -11.03
CA ALA A 291 -13.03 -16.79 -9.66
C ALA A 291 -12.16 -18.05 -9.56
N ASN A 292 -11.16 -18.01 -8.66
CA ASN A 292 -10.24 -19.12 -8.40
C ASN A 292 -9.47 -19.61 -9.65
N VAL A 293 -9.27 -18.73 -10.65
CA VAL A 293 -8.53 -19.06 -11.87
C VAL A 293 -7.08 -18.67 -11.74
N TRP A 294 -6.19 -19.56 -12.20
CA TRP A 294 -4.76 -19.33 -12.28
C TRP A 294 -4.35 -18.98 -13.73
N VAL A 295 -3.74 -17.81 -13.91
CA VAL A 295 -3.33 -17.30 -15.22
C VAL A 295 -1.82 -17.04 -15.25
N THR A 296 -1.14 -17.66 -16.20
CA THR A 296 0.32 -17.53 -16.39
C THR A 296 0.74 -17.36 -17.85
N LYS A 297 -0.23 -17.04 -18.71
CA LYS A 297 -0.03 -16.77 -20.14
C LYS A 297 -0.94 -15.61 -20.56
N ASP A 298 -0.54 -14.89 -21.57
CA ASP A 298 -1.33 -13.80 -22.14
C ASP A 298 -2.75 -14.23 -22.49
N MET A 299 -3.68 -13.31 -22.33
CA MET A 299 -5.07 -13.45 -22.76
C MET A 299 -5.37 -12.41 -23.84
N GLN A 300 -5.86 -12.88 -25.01
CA GLN A 300 -6.27 -12.01 -26.10
C GLN A 300 -7.47 -11.13 -25.65
N PRO A 301 -7.62 -9.92 -26.20
CA PRO A 301 -8.73 -9.03 -25.87
C PRO A 301 -10.09 -9.71 -25.93
N LYS A 302 -11.01 -9.31 -25.03
CA LYS A 302 -12.39 -9.82 -24.92
C LYS A 302 -12.50 -11.32 -24.62
N THR A 303 -11.42 -11.97 -24.19
CA THR A 303 -11.42 -13.38 -23.80
C THR A 303 -11.97 -13.54 -22.38
N LYS A 304 -12.78 -14.58 -22.20
CA LYS A 304 -13.27 -14.98 -20.86
C LYS A 304 -12.63 -16.31 -20.47
N LYS A 305 -12.02 -16.36 -19.28
CA LYS A 305 -11.39 -17.56 -18.75
C LYS A 305 -12.04 -17.92 -17.41
N TYR A 306 -12.70 -19.06 -17.38
CA TYR A 306 -13.33 -19.60 -16.18
C TYR A 306 -12.65 -20.91 -15.75
N ARG A 307 -12.83 -21.31 -14.51
CA ARG A 307 -12.45 -22.63 -14.02
C ARG A 307 -13.27 -23.68 -14.78
N LYS A 308 -12.62 -24.68 -15.37
CA LYS A 308 -13.32 -25.83 -15.93
C LYS A 308 -13.92 -26.61 -14.75
N GLU A 309 -15.23 -26.69 -14.64
CA GLU A 309 -15.89 -27.63 -13.75
C GLU A 309 -15.51 -29.04 -14.21
N LYS A 310 -14.94 -29.84 -13.30
CA LYS A 310 -14.97 -31.30 -13.49
C LYS A 310 -16.42 -31.67 -13.28
N GLN A 311 -17.11 -32.07 -14.33
CA GLN A 311 -18.40 -32.75 -14.22
C GLN A 311 -18.19 -33.98 -13.31
N SER A 312 -18.52 -33.87 -12.05
CA SER A 312 -18.70 -35.02 -11.18
C SER A 312 -20.10 -35.54 -11.44
N LEU A 313 -20.23 -36.85 -11.54
CA LEU A 313 -21.57 -37.53 -11.69
C LEU A 313 -22.52 -37.24 -10.54
N LEU A 314 -22.09 -36.50 -9.49
CA LEU A 314 -22.87 -36.06 -8.35
C LEU A 314 -23.55 -34.70 -8.52
N ASP A 315 -23.24 -33.93 -9.59
CA ASP A 315 -23.81 -32.59 -9.82
C ASP A 315 -25.20 -32.60 -10.50
N ILE A 316 -25.76 -33.78 -10.74
CA ILE A 316 -27.09 -33.92 -11.42
C ILE A 316 -28.25 -33.58 -10.49
N GLU A 317 -28.09 -33.54 -9.16
CA GLU A 317 -29.18 -33.36 -8.21
C GLU A 317 -29.35 -31.94 -7.64
N PHE A 318 -28.49 -30.98 -7.93
CA PHE A 318 -28.53 -29.62 -7.35
C PHE A 318 -28.96 -28.50 -8.32
N ASN A 319 -29.69 -28.81 -9.38
CA ASN A 319 -30.12 -27.82 -10.37
C ASN A 319 -31.44 -27.09 -10.03
N ASN A 320 -31.78 -26.94 -8.79
CA ASN A 320 -32.91 -26.10 -8.39
C ASN A 320 -32.48 -25.03 -7.39
N GLY A 321 -32.10 -23.89 -7.95
CA GLY A 321 -32.22 -22.56 -7.33
C GLY A 321 -31.45 -22.35 -6.03
N THR A 322 -30.20 -21.98 -6.11
CA THR A 322 -29.58 -21.19 -5.05
C THR A 322 -28.75 -20.09 -5.67
N GLY A 323 -29.28 -18.88 -5.55
CA GLY A 323 -28.47 -17.69 -5.67
C GLY A 323 -27.48 -17.62 -4.52
N ILE A 324 -26.26 -17.31 -4.80
CA ILE A 324 -25.36 -16.31 -4.17
C ILE A 324 -24.47 -15.81 -5.28
#